data_09a9d64c7b8ca213dba6455f3da8b70f
#
_entry.id   09a9d64c7b8ca213dba6455f3da8b70f
#
_cell.length_a   1.000
_cell.length_b   1.000
_cell.length_c   1.000
_cell.angle_alpha   90.00
_cell.angle_beta   90.00
_cell.angle_gamma   90.00
#
_symmetry.space_group_name_H-M   'P 1'
#
loop_
_entity.id
_entity.type
_entity.pdbx_description
1 polymer ?
#
loop_
_entity_poly.entity_id
_entity_poly.type
_entity_poly.pdbx_seq_one_letter_code
_entity_poly.pdbx_strand_id
1 'polypeptide(L)'
;MADVEYGSSYFRHECGVPYERNEHWLRFFDRIAEGIVRDLRPTSVLDAGCAMGFLVEALRKRGVEAWGFDISEYAISQVDESVREYCRVGSITDAPDRRYDLTVCIEVLEHVPAAETDAAIASLCASSDRLLISSTPQDYGEATHLNVQPVEAWSAAMARQGFLRDVERDTSYLTPWTALYVRTDEAIEETVRRYDRSWYRLRQETDQLREALLAAQKQMAELEEQAKDPTESPDEVARREEEILRLRDLLVGKDVELGVARGRLAVHEARAERLAGAAASIQTRIPMIGRFLGPLLRRLRGPR
;
A
#
# COMPACT_ATOMS: atom_id res chain seq x y z
N MET A 1 -3.68 -26.04 -15.84
CA MET A 1 -3.47 -25.70 -14.44
C MET A 1 -4.78 -26.04 -13.74
N ALA A 2 -4.76 -26.61 -12.54
CA ALA A 2 -6.00 -26.83 -11.79
C ALA A 2 -6.60 -25.45 -11.52
N ASP A 3 -7.90 -25.30 -11.79
CA ASP A 3 -8.64 -24.11 -11.39
C ASP A 3 -8.52 -23.99 -9.87
N VAL A 4 -8.01 -22.85 -9.38
CA VAL A 4 -7.93 -22.58 -7.95
C VAL A 4 -9.36 -22.41 -7.46
N GLU A 5 -9.81 -23.31 -6.61
CA GLU A 5 -11.16 -23.26 -6.06
C GLU A 5 -11.15 -22.48 -4.74
N TYR A 6 -11.63 -21.24 -4.77
CA TYR A 6 -11.83 -20.41 -3.57
C TYR A 6 -13.08 -20.86 -2.79
N GLY A 7 -13.07 -22.11 -2.33
CA GLY A 7 -14.14 -22.72 -1.57
C GLY A 7 -13.98 -22.58 -0.05
N SER A 8 -14.81 -23.30 0.71
CA SER A 8 -14.80 -23.26 2.19
C SER A 8 -13.44 -23.64 2.80
N SER A 9 -12.67 -24.51 2.15
CA SER A 9 -11.35 -24.94 2.61
C SER A 9 -10.35 -23.77 2.55
N TYR A 10 -10.34 -23.02 1.45
CA TYR A 10 -9.51 -21.83 1.27
C TYR A 10 -9.72 -20.84 2.40
N PHE A 11 -10.95 -20.38 2.60
CA PHE A 11 -11.26 -19.36 3.62
C PHE A 11 -11.01 -19.83 5.06
N ARG A 12 -11.00 -21.13 5.30
CA ARG A 12 -10.76 -21.69 6.64
C ARG A 12 -9.28 -21.88 6.95
N HIS A 13 -8.44 -22.18 5.93
CA HIS A 13 -7.09 -22.70 6.17
C HIS A 13 -5.98 -21.91 5.48
N GLU A 14 -6.27 -21.12 4.45
CA GLU A 14 -5.26 -20.47 3.60
C GLU A 14 -5.20 -18.93 3.77
N CYS A 15 -6.17 -18.35 4.48
CA CYS A 15 -6.17 -16.91 4.80
C CYS A 15 -5.42 -16.55 6.09
N GLY A 16 -4.46 -17.37 6.53
CA GLY A 16 -3.70 -17.20 7.78
C GLY A 16 -4.51 -17.52 9.04
N VAL A 17 -5.57 -16.77 9.33
CA VAL A 17 -6.59 -17.10 10.35
C VAL A 17 -7.92 -17.39 9.64
N PRO A 18 -8.80 -18.27 10.21
CA PRO A 18 -10.07 -18.60 9.57
C PRO A 18 -10.86 -17.34 9.19
N TYR A 19 -11.11 -17.18 7.88
CA TYR A 19 -11.86 -16.05 7.35
C TYR A 19 -13.35 -16.36 7.43
N GLU A 20 -13.95 -15.92 8.50
CA GLU A 20 -15.37 -16.14 8.82
C GLU A 20 -15.95 -14.94 9.55
N ARG A 21 -17.28 -14.82 9.58
CA ARG A 21 -17.94 -13.72 10.28
C ARG A 21 -17.75 -13.82 11.78
N ASN A 22 -16.76 -13.12 12.30
CA ASN A 22 -16.46 -13.00 13.72
C ASN A 22 -16.05 -11.57 14.08
N GLU A 23 -15.90 -11.30 15.37
CA GLU A 23 -15.58 -9.95 15.87
C GLU A 23 -14.21 -9.45 15.38
N HIS A 24 -13.23 -10.34 15.19
CA HIS A 24 -11.91 -9.98 14.69
C HIS A 24 -11.99 -9.34 13.30
N TRP A 25 -12.59 -10.04 12.33
CA TRP A 25 -12.71 -9.56 10.95
C TRP A 25 -13.64 -8.36 10.82
N LEU A 26 -14.75 -8.35 11.56
CA LEU A 26 -15.65 -7.19 11.56
C LEU A 26 -14.96 -5.93 12.08
N ARG A 27 -14.17 -6.00 13.14
CA ARG A 27 -13.38 -4.85 13.63
C ARG A 27 -12.26 -4.48 12.67
N PHE A 28 -11.62 -5.45 12.01
CA PHE A 28 -10.57 -5.19 11.05
C PHE A 28 -11.09 -4.34 9.88
N PHE A 29 -12.17 -4.77 9.23
CA PHE A 29 -12.76 -4.04 8.12
C PHE A 29 -13.46 -2.75 8.55
N ASP A 30 -13.96 -2.67 9.78
CA ASP A 30 -14.52 -1.45 10.35
C ASP A 30 -13.46 -0.34 10.44
N ARG A 31 -12.24 -0.64 10.89
CA ARG A 31 -11.12 0.30 10.91
C ARG A 31 -10.68 0.73 9.50
N ILE A 32 -10.68 -0.19 8.55
CA ILE A 32 -10.37 0.13 7.14
C ILE A 32 -11.43 1.10 6.59
N ALA A 33 -12.71 0.80 6.79
CA ALA A 33 -13.81 1.65 6.36
C ALA A 33 -13.76 3.04 7.00
N GLU A 34 -13.39 3.12 8.29
CA GLU A 34 -13.17 4.39 8.98
C GLU A 34 -12.05 5.21 8.32
N GLY A 35 -10.91 4.58 8.02
CA GLY A 35 -9.79 5.22 7.31
C GLY A 35 -10.20 5.72 5.92
N ILE A 36 -10.90 4.90 5.14
CA ILE A 36 -11.40 5.26 3.81
C ILE A 36 -12.35 6.47 3.90
N VAL A 37 -13.30 6.46 4.81
CA VAL A 37 -14.29 7.55 4.94
C VAL A 37 -13.64 8.83 5.43
N ARG A 38 -12.74 8.75 6.41
CA ARG A 38 -12.02 9.91 6.96
C ARG A 38 -11.14 10.59 5.91
N ASP A 39 -10.34 9.80 5.18
CA ASP A 39 -9.23 10.31 4.36
C ASP A 39 -9.62 10.50 2.90
N LEU A 40 -10.51 9.65 2.35
CA LEU A 40 -10.87 9.65 0.93
C LEU A 40 -12.29 10.18 0.66
N ARG A 41 -13.18 10.12 1.65
CA ARG A 41 -14.56 10.65 1.61
C ARG A 41 -15.33 10.27 0.33
N PRO A 42 -15.36 8.99 -0.06
CA PRO A 42 -16.11 8.57 -1.23
C PRO A 42 -17.61 8.58 -0.93
N THR A 43 -18.43 8.89 -1.94
CA THR A 43 -19.88 8.71 -1.88
C THR A 43 -20.28 7.31 -2.36
N SER A 44 -19.51 6.74 -3.30
CA SER A 44 -19.71 5.40 -3.83
C SER A 44 -18.40 4.61 -3.90
N VAL A 45 -18.45 3.32 -3.52
CA VAL A 45 -17.29 2.43 -3.49
C VAL A 45 -17.60 1.09 -4.15
N LEU A 46 -16.68 0.60 -4.97
CA LEU A 46 -16.62 -0.79 -5.42
C LEU A 46 -15.52 -1.52 -4.65
N ASP A 47 -15.85 -2.64 -4.04
CA ASP A 47 -14.91 -3.58 -3.42
C ASP A 47 -14.69 -4.75 -4.39
N ALA A 48 -13.58 -4.73 -5.11
CA ALA A 48 -13.22 -5.74 -6.11
C ALA A 48 -12.43 -6.88 -5.46
N GLY A 49 -13.05 -8.04 -5.32
CA GLY A 49 -12.59 -9.15 -4.48
C GLY A 49 -13.09 -8.99 -3.04
N CYS A 50 -14.40 -8.79 -2.88
CA CYS A 50 -15.01 -8.44 -1.59
C CYS A 50 -15.13 -9.62 -0.61
N ALA A 51 -14.78 -10.83 -1.02
CA ALA A 51 -14.96 -12.06 -0.25
C ALA A 51 -16.38 -12.14 0.39
N MET A 52 -16.47 -12.20 1.72
CA MET A 52 -17.75 -12.25 2.45
C MET A 52 -18.40 -10.89 2.71
N GLY A 53 -17.96 -9.82 2.00
CA GLY A 53 -18.58 -8.50 2.00
C GLY A 53 -18.39 -7.67 3.27
N PHE A 54 -17.39 -7.96 4.11
CA PHE A 54 -17.20 -7.25 5.39
C PHE A 54 -16.88 -5.78 5.21
N LEU A 55 -16.08 -5.41 4.19
CA LEU A 55 -15.80 -4.00 3.89
C LEU A 55 -17.03 -3.30 3.33
N VAL A 56 -17.79 -3.97 2.45
CA VAL A 56 -19.07 -3.44 1.93
C VAL A 56 -20.01 -3.13 3.10
N GLU A 57 -20.17 -4.06 4.06
CA GLU A 57 -20.99 -3.86 5.25
C GLU A 57 -20.52 -2.67 6.09
N ALA A 58 -19.21 -2.59 6.35
CA ALA A 58 -18.63 -1.53 7.18
C ALA A 58 -18.78 -0.14 6.55
N LEU A 59 -18.63 -0.03 5.21
CA LEU A 59 -18.83 1.22 4.47
C LEU A 59 -20.30 1.63 4.45
N ARG A 60 -21.22 0.69 4.22
CA ARG A 60 -22.66 0.97 4.21
C ARG A 60 -23.18 1.42 5.56
N LYS A 61 -22.69 0.86 6.66
CA LYS A 61 -22.97 1.34 8.03
C LYS A 61 -22.55 2.79 8.26
N ARG A 62 -21.60 3.30 7.47
CA ARG A 62 -21.12 4.71 7.50
C ARG A 62 -21.80 5.61 6.47
N GLY A 63 -22.86 5.11 5.80
CA GLY A 63 -23.62 5.86 4.82
C GLY A 63 -22.97 5.97 3.44
N VAL A 64 -21.93 5.19 3.16
CA VAL A 64 -21.31 5.11 1.84
C VAL A 64 -22.07 4.10 0.99
N GLU A 65 -22.37 4.44 -0.25
CA GLU A 65 -22.92 3.51 -1.22
C GLU A 65 -21.83 2.54 -1.66
N ALA A 66 -21.79 1.34 -1.08
CA ALA A 66 -20.78 0.33 -1.37
C ALA A 66 -21.37 -0.90 -2.03
N TRP A 67 -20.67 -1.43 -3.03
CA TRP A 67 -20.97 -2.69 -3.74
C TRP A 67 -19.71 -3.53 -3.76
N GLY A 68 -19.85 -4.84 -3.91
CA GLY A 68 -18.73 -5.74 -4.06
C GLY A 68 -19.01 -6.86 -5.05
N PHE A 69 -17.93 -7.42 -5.56
CA PHE A 69 -17.97 -8.70 -6.26
C PHE A 69 -16.77 -9.56 -5.84
N ASP A 70 -16.95 -10.86 -5.96
CA ASP A 70 -15.89 -11.84 -5.74
C ASP A 70 -16.08 -13.02 -6.69
N ILE A 71 -14.98 -13.67 -7.09
CA ILE A 71 -15.05 -14.85 -7.96
C ILE A 71 -15.60 -16.07 -7.21
N SER A 72 -15.50 -16.08 -5.88
CA SER A 72 -15.91 -17.17 -5.02
C SER A 72 -17.43 -17.19 -4.78
N GLU A 73 -18.12 -18.15 -5.37
CA GLU A 73 -19.53 -18.40 -5.06
C GLU A 73 -19.74 -18.72 -3.57
N TYR A 74 -18.79 -19.44 -2.96
CA TYR A 74 -18.82 -19.74 -1.53
C TYR A 74 -18.80 -18.47 -0.70
N ALA A 75 -17.82 -17.57 -0.92
CA ALA A 75 -17.71 -16.33 -0.16
C ALA A 75 -18.97 -15.47 -0.29
N ILE A 76 -19.48 -15.30 -1.49
CA ILE A 76 -20.73 -14.55 -1.74
C ILE A 76 -21.93 -15.20 -1.05
N SER A 77 -21.99 -16.53 -0.95
CA SER A 77 -23.05 -17.23 -0.21
C SER A 77 -23.01 -16.94 1.29
N GLN A 78 -21.86 -16.56 1.84
CA GLN A 78 -21.66 -16.24 3.26
C GLN A 78 -21.87 -14.76 3.59
N VAL A 79 -22.14 -13.91 2.60
CA VAL A 79 -22.40 -12.48 2.82
C VAL A 79 -23.63 -12.30 3.72
N ASP A 80 -23.52 -11.38 4.68
CA ASP A 80 -24.61 -11.06 5.60
C ASP A 80 -25.86 -10.56 4.85
N GLU A 81 -27.04 -10.98 5.32
CA GLU A 81 -28.31 -10.67 4.69
C GLU A 81 -28.54 -9.17 4.51
N SER A 82 -28.05 -8.35 5.44
CA SER A 82 -28.19 -6.89 5.41
C SER A 82 -27.47 -6.20 4.24
N VAL A 83 -26.49 -6.89 3.61
CA VAL A 83 -25.72 -6.34 2.48
C VAL A 83 -25.65 -7.30 1.28
N ARG A 84 -26.35 -8.40 1.31
CA ARG A 84 -26.33 -9.45 0.28
C ARG A 84 -26.69 -8.92 -1.11
N GLU A 85 -27.66 -8.05 -1.19
CA GLU A 85 -28.09 -7.44 -2.47
C GLU A 85 -27.01 -6.56 -3.14
N TYR A 86 -25.98 -6.18 -2.39
CA TYR A 86 -24.88 -5.32 -2.86
C TYR A 86 -23.60 -6.11 -3.21
N CYS A 87 -23.62 -7.44 -3.00
CA CYS A 87 -22.50 -8.30 -3.31
C CYS A 87 -22.91 -9.36 -4.34
N ARG A 88 -22.09 -9.59 -5.35
CA ARG A 88 -22.37 -10.56 -6.42
C ARG A 88 -21.14 -11.39 -6.78
N VAL A 89 -21.38 -12.55 -7.38
CA VAL A 89 -20.31 -13.31 -8.03
C VAL A 89 -19.87 -12.58 -9.30
N GLY A 90 -18.55 -12.48 -9.51
CA GLY A 90 -17.97 -11.83 -10.68
C GLY A 90 -16.45 -11.88 -10.69
N SER A 91 -15.85 -11.70 -11.85
CA SER A 91 -14.41 -11.67 -12.03
C SER A 91 -13.86 -10.24 -12.01
N ILE A 92 -12.62 -10.08 -11.51
CA ILE A 92 -11.89 -8.80 -11.59
C ILE A 92 -11.56 -8.41 -13.03
N THR A 93 -11.61 -9.36 -13.97
CA THR A 93 -11.40 -9.12 -15.40
C THR A 93 -12.67 -8.68 -16.15
N ASP A 94 -13.83 -8.76 -15.50
CA ASP A 94 -15.09 -8.33 -16.10
C ASP A 94 -15.15 -6.80 -16.20
N ALA A 95 -15.80 -6.31 -17.26
CA ALA A 95 -16.06 -4.88 -17.40
C ALA A 95 -16.97 -4.39 -16.26
N PRO A 96 -16.66 -3.23 -15.62
CA PRO A 96 -17.51 -2.68 -14.58
C PRO A 96 -18.87 -2.28 -15.15
N ASP A 97 -19.91 -2.50 -14.38
CA ASP A 97 -21.29 -2.14 -14.73
C ASP A 97 -21.55 -0.62 -14.69
N ARG A 98 -20.77 0.10 -13.90
CA ARG A 98 -20.81 1.55 -13.73
C ARG A 98 -19.49 2.09 -13.18
N ARG A 99 -19.41 3.40 -13.02
CA ARG A 99 -18.28 4.05 -12.35
C ARG A 99 -18.62 4.36 -10.89
N TYR A 100 -17.56 4.36 -10.08
CA TYR A 100 -17.59 4.62 -8.64
C TYR A 100 -16.64 5.76 -8.30
N ASP A 101 -16.81 6.40 -7.12
CA ASP A 101 -15.87 7.42 -6.64
C ASP A 101 -14.53 6.81 -6.21
N LEU A 102 -14.57 5.57 -5.75
CA LEU A 102 -13.40 4.81 -5.32
C LEU A 102 -13.61 3.33 -5.66
N THR A 103 -12.60 2.69 -6.21
CA THR A 103 -12.52 1.22 -6.24
C THR A 103 -11.45 0.77 -5.27
N VAL A 104 -11.79 -0.20 -4.43
CA VAL A 104 -10.89 -0.86 -3.47
C VAL A 104 -10.61 -2.27 -3.97
N CYS A 105 -9.35 -2.71 -3.86
CA CYS A 105 -8.93 -4.07 -4.22
C CYS A 105 -7.84 -4.49 -3.24
N ILE A 106 -8.18 -5.37 -2.29
CA ILE A 106 -7.35 -5.72 -1.14
C ILE A 106 -6.93 -7.17 -1.23
N GLU A 107 -5.62 -7.44 -1.39
CA GLU A 107 -5.01 -8.76 -1.44
C GLU A 107 -5.73 -9.68 -2.46
N VAL A 108 -5.83 -9.22 -3.71
CA VAL A 108 -6.50 -9.92 -4.81
C VAL A 108 -5.58 -10.08 -6.03
N LEU A 109 -4.76 -9.07 -6.35
CA LEU A 109 -3.98 -9.07 -7.60
C LEU A 109 -2.91 -10.16 -7.63
N GLU A 110 -2.39 -10.58 -6.48
CA GLU A 110 -1.46 -11.69 -6.34
C GLU A 110 -2.08 -13.05 -6.70
N HIS A 111 -3.40 -13.16 -6.63
CA HIS A 111 -4.14 -14.36 -7.02
C HIS A 111 -4.51 -14.39 -8.52
N VAL A 112 -4.42 -13.25 -9.20
CA VAL A 112 -4.75 -13.16 -10.62
C VAL A 112 -3.64 -13.77 -11.47
N PRO A 113 -3.92 -14.74 -12.35
CA PRO A 113 -2.89 -15.30 -13.23
C PRO A 113 -2.19 -14.20 -14.03
N ALA A 114 -0.86 -14.33 -14.21
CA ALA A 114 -0.05 -13.31 -14.91
C ALA A 114 -0.59 -12.97 -16.31
N ALA A 115 -1.19 -13.93 -17.01
CA ALA A 115 -1.79 -13.72 -18.33
C ALA A 115 -3.05 -12.84 -18.32
N GLU A 116 -3.71 -12.71 -17.15
CA GLU A 116 -4.95 -11.97 -16.99
C GLU A 116 -4.72 -10.60 -16.32
N THR A 117 -3.50 -10.31 -15.88
CA THR A 117 -3.14 -9.09 -15.15
C THR A 117 -3.54 -7.82 -15.90
N ASP A 118 -3.25 -7.72 -17.20
CA ASP A 118 -3.57 -6.51 -17.96
C ASP A 118 -5.08 -6.29 -18.08
N ALA A 119 -5.88 -7.36 -18.18
CA ALA A 119 -7.34 -7.28 -18.21
C ALA A 119 -7.89 -6.85 -16.84
N ALA A 120 -7.39 -7.42 -15.75
CA ALA A 120 -7.77 -7.03 -14.39
C ALA A 120 -7.45 -5.55 -14.11
N ILE A 121 -6.25 -5.09 -14.44
CA ILE A 121 -5.85 -3.68 -14.28
C ILE A 121 -6.72 -2.76 -15.13
N ALA A 122 -7.02 -3.13 -16.38
CA ALA A 122 -7.89 -2.33 -17.26
C ALA A 122 -9.30 -2.22 -16.69
N SER A 123 -9.87 -3.30 -16.17
CA SER A 123 -11.20 -3.32 -15.52
C SER A 123 -11.24 -2.42 -14.28
N LEU A 124 -10.25 -2.54 -13.37
CA LEU A 124 -10.13 -1.67 -12.20
C LEU A 124 -10.03 -0.20 -12.61
N CYS A 125 -9.19 0.12 -13.60
CA CYS A 125 -9.03 1.49 -14.10
C CYS A 125 -10.26 2.05 -14.81
N ALA A 126 -11.13 1.20 -15.36
CA ALA A 126 -12.40 1.61 -15.95
C ALA A 126 -13.46 1.91 -14.89
N SER A 127 -13.39 1.28 -13.72
CA SER A 127 -14.40 1.38 -12.66
C SER A 127 -14.39 2.69 -11.88
N SER A 128 -13.22 3.36 -11.76
CA SER A 128 -13.07 4.60 -10.98
C SER A 128 -11.88 5.42 -11.47
N ASP A 129 -11.80 6.69 -11.05
CA ASP A 129 -10.60 7.53 -11.20
C ASP A 129 -9.70 7.48 -9.95
N ARG A 130 -10.11 6.76 -8.89
CA ARG A 130 -9.34 6.52 -7.68
C ARG A 130 -9.37 5.04 -7.31
N LEU A 131 -8.21 4.45 -7.15
CA LEU A 131 -8.05 3.02 -6.84
C LEU A 131 -7.23 2.87 -5.57
N LEU A 132 -7.79 2.25 -4.53
CA LEU A 132 -7.05 1.87 -3.32
C LEU A 132 -6.68 0.39 -3.44
N ILE A 133 -5.40 0.13 -3.70
CA ILE A 133 -4.89 -1.21 -4.02
C ILE A 133 -3.94 -1.68 -2.95
N SER A 134 -4.14 -2.91 -2.50
CA SER A 134 -3.20 -3.67 -1.67
C SER A 134 -2.96 -5.02 -2.34
N SER A 135 -1.70 -5.44 -2.44
CA SER A 135 -1.30 -6.75 -2.94
C SER A 135 0.07 -7.06 -2.36
N THR A 136 0.19 -8.19 -1.67
CA THR A 136 1.42 -8.55 -0.96
C THR A 136 2.62 -8.64 -1.92
N PRO A 137 3.76 -7.98 -1.61
CA PRO A 137 4.94 -8.03 -2.47
C PRO A 137 5.91 -9.18 -2.16
N GLN A 138 5.65 -9.98 -1.12
CA GLN A 138 6.65 -10.90 -0.55
C GLN A 138 6.09 -12.26 -0.14
N ASP A 139 4.79 -12.47 -0.14
CA ASP A 139 4.20 -13.73 0.27
C ASP A 139 4.15 -14.73 -0.89
N TYR A 140 5.24 -15.49 -1.01
CA TYR A 140 5.38 -16.60 -1.95
C TYR A 140 5.02 -17.96 -1.33
N GLY A 141 4.60 -17.97 -0.06
CA GLY A 141 4.33 -19.18 0.71
C GLY A 141 2.93 -19.73 0.48
N GLU A 142 2.00 -18.90 0.08
CA GLU A 142 0.63 -19.30 -0.19
C GLU A 142 0.48 -19.86 -1.60
N ALA A 143 -0.11 -21.05 -1.74
CA ALA A 143 -0.21 -21.77 -3.01
C ALA A 143 -1.10 -21.06 -4.05
N THR A 144 -2.03 -20.22 -3.59
CA THR A 144 -2.93 -19.45 -4.46
C THR A 144 -2.35 -18.11 -4.92
N HIS A 145 -1.19 -17.71 -4.39
CA HIS A 145 -0.45 -16.53 -4.83
C HIS A 145 0.29 -16.80 -6.15
N LEU A 146 -0.43 -16.69 -7.26
CA LEU A 146 0.06 -17.01 -8.60
C LEU A 146 0.93 -15.91 -9.21
N ASN A 147 0.86 -14.69 -8.68
CA ASN A 147 1.39 -13.47 -9.29
C ASN A 147 1.87 -12.45 -8.27
N VAL A 148 2.69 -12.89 -7.32
CA VAL A 148 3.32 -11.99 -6.35
C VAL A 148 4.27 -11.03 -7.07
N GLN A 149 4.01 -9.74 -6.99
CA GLN A 149 4.78 -8.71 -7.68
C GLN A 149 5.25 -7.64 -6.69
N PRO A 150 6.45 -7.07 -6.89
CA PRO A 150 6.88 -5.92 -6.12
C PRO A 150 5.95 -4.72 -6.39
N VAL A 151 5.79 -3.86 -5.39
CA VAL A 151 4.82 -2.73 -5.44
C VAL A 151 5.01 -1.81 -6.65
N GLU A 152 6.24 -1.65 -7.14
CA GLU A 152 6.54 -0.86 -8.33
C GLU A 152 6.06 -1.49 -9.63
N ALA A 153 5.91 -2.82 -9.69
CA ALA A 153 5.36 -3.49 -10.86
C ALA A 153 3.87 -3.13 -11.02
N TRP A 154 3.10 -3.16 -9.92
CA TRP A 154 1.72 -2.70 -9.91
C TRP A 154 1.63 -1.22 -10.27
N SER A 155 2.50 -0.37 -9.70
CA SER A 155 2.54 1.06 -10.05
C SER A 155 2.82 1.30 -11.54
N ALA A 156 3.71 0.51 -12.15
CA ALA A 156 3.98 0.61 -13.59
C ALA A 156 2.79 0.14 -14.45
N ALA A 157 2.06 -0.91 -13.99
CA ALA A 157 0.85 -1.36 -14.67
C ALA A 157 -0.25 -0.29 -14.62
N MET A 158 -0.49 0.32 -13.47
CA MET A 158 -1.44 1.43 -13.30
C MET A 158 -1.05 2.65 -14.13
N ALA A 159 0.26 2.98 -14.19
CA ALA A 159 0.75 4.12 -14.97
C ALA A 159 0.51 3.96 -16.48
N ARG A 160 0.56 2.74 -17.02
CA ARG A 160 0.19 2.48 -18.42
C ARG A 160 -1.28 2.79 -18.73
N GLN A 161 -2.15 2.79 -17.70
CA GLN A 161 -3.56 3.15 -17.78
C GLN A 161 -3.85 4.62 -17.40
N GLY A 162 -2.81 5.44 -17.23
CA GLY A 162 -2.95 6.85 -16.86
C GLY A 162 -3.20 7.11 -15.38
N PHE A 163 -2.81 6.18 -14.50
CA PHE A 163 -2.91 6.33 -13.05
C PHE A 163 -1.53 6.47 -12.41
N LEU A 164 -1.40 7.43 -11.51
CA LEU A 164 -0.19 7.59 -10.70
C LEU A 164 -0.51 7.37 -9.22
N ARG A 165 0.45 6.79 -8.50
CA ARG A 165 0.35 6.68 -7.05
C ARG A 165 0.32 8.07 -6.42
N ASP A 166 -0.64 8.32 -5.54
CA ASP A 166 -0.65 9.47 -4.65
C ASP A 166 0.36 9.21 -3.51
N VAL A 167 1.56 9.80 -3.65
CA VAL A 167 2.66 9.63 -2.70
C VAL A 167 2.60 10.60 -1.53
N GLU A 168 1.66 11.54 -1.54
CA GLU A 168 1.46 12.52 -0.47
C GLU A 168 0.42 12.04 0.56
N ARG A 169 -0.32 10.98 0.23
CA ARG A 169 -1.36 10.40 1.10
C ARG A 169 -0.89 9.09 1.73
N ASP A 170 -0.95 9.03 3.03
CA ASP A 170 -0.69 7.79 3.78
C ASP A 170 -1.92 6.88 3.76
N THR A 171 -1.76 5.67 3.25
CA THR A 171 -2.77 4.62 3.20
C THR A 171 -2.31 3.36 3.94
N SER A 172 -1.25 3.46 4.74
CA SER A 172 -0.65 2.34 5.47
C SER A 172 -1.51 1.79 6.61
N TYR A 173 -2.64 2.42 6.89
CA TYR A 173 -3.63 1.90 7.85
C TYR A 173 -4.25 0.56 7.44
N LEU A 174 -4.13 0.18 6.18
CA LEU A 174 -4.56 -1.12 5.67
C LEU A 174 -3.38 -2.09 5.70
N THR A 175 -2.38 -1.86 4.85
CA THR A 175 -1.10 -2.57 4.84
C THR A 175 0.03 -1.59 4.49
N PRO A 176 1.31 -1.89 4.85
CA PRO A 176 2.43 -1.02 4.48
C PRO A 176 2.63 -0.85 2.97
N TRP A 177 2.13 -1.78 2.16
CA TRP A 177 2.24 -1.75 0.71
C TRP A 177 0.99 -1.22 0.00
N THR A 178 -0.04 -0.84 0.74
CA THR A 178 -1.23 -0.22 0.17
C THR A 178 -0.89 1.09 -0.55
N ALA A 179 -1.51 1.30 -1.70
CA ALA A 179 -1.34 2.51 -2.50
C ALA A 179 -2.69 3.04 -3.00
N LEU A 180 -2.86 4.35 -2.90
CA LEU A 180 -3.89 5.06 -3.63
C LEU A 180 -3.34 5.45 -5.00
N TYR A 181 -4.01 5.02 -6.06
CA TYR A 181 -3.73 5.44 -7.44
C TYR A 181 -4.84 6.40 -7.89
N VAL A 182 -4.45 7.48 -8.57
CA VAL A 182 -5.36 8.50 -9.06
C VAL A 182 -5.14 8.66 -10.56
N ARG A 183 -6.23 8.71 -11.33
CA ARG A 183 -6.15 9.03 -12.76
C ARG A 183 -5.66 10.46 -12.93
N THR A 184 -4.70 10.66 -13.81
CA THR A 184 -4.09 11.98 -14.02
C THR A 184 -3.52 12.10 -15.43
N ASP A 185 -3.58 13.30 -15.96
CA ASP A 185 -2.87 13.79 -17.15
C ASP A 185 -1.76 14.78 -16.77
N GLU A 186 -1.33 14.76 -15.50
CA GLU A 186 -0.33 15.64 -14.92
C GLU A 186 0.97 15.64 -15.75
N ALA A 187 1.52 16.82 -15.98
CA ALA A 187 2.80 16.98 -16.67
C ALA A 187 3.92 16.29 -15.91
N ILE A 188 4.90 15.74 -16.65
CA ILE A 188 6.00 14.98 -16.06
C ILE A 188 6.79 15.78 -15.02
N GLU A 189 6.93 17.10 -15.23
CA GLU A 189 7.64 18.00 -14.32
C GLU A 189 6.93 18.10 -12.96
N GLU A 190 5.59 18.12 -12.95
CA GLU A 190 4.83 18.16 -11.70
C GLU A 190 4.85 16.81 -11.00
N THR A 191 4.74 15.72 -11.74
CA THR A 191 4.94 14.37 -11.23
C THR A 191 6.29 14.24 -10.53
N VAL A 192 7.39 14.67 -11.19
CA VAL A 192 8.74 14.63 -10.61
C VAL A 192 8.81 15.45 -9.33
N ARG A 193 8.31 16.69 -9.33
CA ARG A 193 8.30 17.55 -8.13
C ARG A 193 7.57 16.89 -6.94
N ARG A 194 6.44 16.26 -7.21
CA ARG A 194 5.64 15.58 -6.17
C ARG A 194 6.37 14.38 -5.57
N TYR A 195 6.99 13.57 -6.42
CA TYR A 195 7.78 12.42 -5.97
C TYR A 195 9.04 12.86 -5.22
N ASP A 196 9.79 13.86 -5.72
CA ASP A 196 10.98 14.39 -5.05
C ASP A 196 10.64 15.01 -3.69
N ARG A 197 9.53 15.76 -3.60
CA ARG A 197 9.05 16.31 -2.32
C ARG A 197 8.72 15.21 -1.32
N SER A 198 8.04 14.16 -1.76
CA SER A 198 7.69 13.03 -0.91
C SER A 198 8.93 12.25 -0.47
N TRP A 199 9.86 11.98 -1.38
CA TRP A 199 11.14 11.35 -1.07
C TRP A 199 11.94 12.16 -0.05
N TYR A 200 12.07 13.48 -0.25
CA TYR A 200 12.79 14.34 0.66
C TYR A 200 12.17 14.37 2.06
N ARG A 201 10.84 14.39 2.14
CA ARG A 201 10.10 14.31 3.42
C ARG A 201 10.39 13.02 4.16
N LEU A 202 10.32 11.87 3.47
CA LEU A 202 10.64 10.57 4.06
C LEU A 202 12.10 10.49 4.51
N ARG A 203 13.02 11.11 3.77
CA ARG A 203 14.43 11.21 4.14
C ARG A 203 14.62 11.99 5.43
N GLN A 204 13.99 13.17 5.52
CA GLN A 204 14.03 13.98 6.73
C GLN A 204 13.45 13.24 7.94
N GLU A 205 12.31 12.59 7.79
CA GLU A 205 11.70 11.78 8.85
C GLU A 205 12.65 10.66 9.32
N THR A 206 13.25 9.95 8.38
CA THR A 206 14.23 8.89 8.68
C THR A 206 15.44 9.42 9.45
N ASP A 207 15.99 10.58 9.05
CA ASP A 207 17.13 11.20 9.71
C ASP A 207 16.76 11.66 11.13
N GLN A 208 15.57 12.29 11.32
CA GLN A 208 15.06 12.69 12.63
C GLN A 208 14.85 11.50 13.58
N LEU A 209 14.27 10.40 13.09
CA LEU A 209 14.09 9.18 13.87
C LEU A 209 15.44 8.59 14.29
N ARG A 210 16.41 8.59 13.39
CA ARG A 210 17.77 8.12 13.68
C ARG A 210 18.46 8.97 14.75
N GLU A 211 18.36 10.28 14.66
CA GLU A 211 18.92 11.21 15.66
C GLU A 211 18.28 11.00 17.03
N ALA A 212 16.93 10.87 17.08
CA ALA A 212 16.20 10.59 18.31
C ALA A 212 16.61 9.25 18.93
N LEU A 213 16.80 8.21 18.11
CA LEU A 213 17.27 6.90 18.54
C LEU A 213 18.67 6.99 19.18
N LEU A 214 19.61 7.67 18.51
CA LEU A 214 20.97 7.86 19.01
C LEU A 214 21.00 8.65 20.32
N ALA A 215 20.18 9.69 20.44
CA ALA A 215 20.07 10.49 21.67
C ALA A 215 19.53 9.63 22.84
N ALA A 216 18.47 8.83 22.60
CA ALA A 216 17.92 7.95 23.61
C ALA A 216 18.92 6.84 24.05
N GLN A 217 19.66 6.27 23.09
CA GLN A 217 20.73 5.30 23.40
C GLN A 217 21.82 5.89 24.27
N LYS A 218 22.26 7.14 23.97
CA LYS A 218 23.25 7.84 24.76
C LYS A 218 22.76 8.11 26.19
N GLN A 219 21.53 8.63 26.33
CA GLN A 219 20.91 8.88 27.63
C GLN A 219 20.80 7.61 28.47
N MET A 220 20.38 6.50 27.83
CA MET A 220 20.30 5.21 28.52
C MET A 220 21.69 4.75 29.03
N ALA A 221 22.73 4.85 28.21
CA ALA A 221 24.07 4.50 28.61
C ALA A 221 24.61 5.36 29.78
N GLU A 222 24.28 6.66 29.77
CA GLU A 222 24.62 7.57 30.88
C GLU A 222 23.91 7.17 32.19
N LEU A 223 22.62 6.81 32.14
CA LEU A 223 21.87 6.34 33.29
C LEU A 223 22.37 4.98 33.82
N GLU A 224 22.70 4.05 32.91
CA GLU A 224 23.28 2.75 33.28
C GLU A 224 24.68 2.90 33.94
N GLU A 225 25.47 3.87 33.52
CA GLU A 225 26.76 4.16 34.16
C GLU A 225 26.55 4.76 35.54
N GLN A 226 25.64 5.71 35.71
CA GLN A 226 25.26 6.29 37.00
C GLN A 226 24.70 5.24 37.97
N ALA A 227 24.01 4.21 37.46
CA ALA A 227 23.49 3.12 38.31
C ALA A 227 24.56 2.27 38.99
N LYS A 228 25.84 2.44 38.64
CA LYS A 228 26.95 1.75 39.28
C LYS A 228 27.45 2.44 40.56
N ASP A 229 26.95 3.65 40.88
CA ASP A 229 27.34 4.39 42.09
C ASP A 229 26.70 3.74 43.33
N PRO A 230 27.53 3.19 44.25
CA PRO A 230 27.04 2.49 45.45
C PRO A 230 26.54 3.46 46.54
N THR A 231 26.62 4.78 46.36
CA THR A 231 26.28 5.79 47.37
C THR A 231 24.84 6.30 47.23
N GLU A 232 24.12 5.89 46.22
CA GLU A 232 22.75 6.36 45.97
C GLU A 232 21.71 5.80 46.94
N SER A 233 20.70 6.62 47.19
CA SER A 233 19.57 6.20 48.01
C SER A 233 18.63 5.23 47.26
N PRO A 234 17.92 4.35 47.98
CA PRO A 234 16.95 3.40 47.33
C PRO A 234 15.94 4.09 46.45
N ASP A 235 15.48 5.31 46.79
CA ASP A 235 14.51 6.07 46.02
C ASP A 235 15.07 6.64 44.72
N GLU A 236 16.37 6.96 44.69
CA GLU A 236 17.09 7.41 43.48
C GLU A 236 17.31 6.24 42.54
N VAL A 237 17.70 5.09 43.07
CA VAL A 237 17.86 3.84 42.27
C VAL A 237 16.52 3.47 41.62
N ALA A 238 15.43 3.45 42.38
CA ALA A 238 14.12 3.08 41.85
C ALA A 238 13.65 4.04 40.72
N ARG A 239 13.84 5.34 40.89
CA ARG A 239 13.50 6.32 39.83
C ARG A 239 14.32 6.16 38.57
N ARG A 240 15.59 5.80 38.69
CA ARG A 240 16.48 5.57 37.57
C ARG A 240 16.13 4.27 36.84
N GLU A 241 15.81 3.20 37.57
CA GLU A 241 15.34 1.95 36.96
C GLU A 241 14.06 2.16 36.16
N GLU A 242 13.11 2.93 36.67
CA GLU A 242 11.89 3.30 35.95
C GLU A 242 12.19 4.08 34.66
N GLU A 243 13.11 5.05 34.71
CA GLU A 243 13.50 5.81 33.51
C GLU A 243 14.26 4.96 32.48
N ILE A 244 15.11 4.05 32.94
CA ILE A 244 15.79 3.07 32.05
C ILE A 244 14.75 2.18 31.35
N LEU A 245 13.74 1.68 32.07
CA LEU A 245 12.67 0.88 31.46
C LEU A 245 11.89 1.70 30.44
N ARG A 246 11.53 2.93 30.77
CA ARG A 246 10.84 3.84 29.86
C ARG A 246 11.66 4.12 28.58
N LEU A 247 12.95 4.34 28.71
CA LEU A 247 13.84 4.55 27.56
C LEU A 247 13.99 3.28 26.71
N ARG A 248 14.03 2.10 27.32
CA ARG A 248 14.03 0.82 26.58
C ARG A 248 12.78 0.65 25.74
N ASP A 249 11.60 0.92 26.30
CA ASP A 249 10.35 0.89 25.57
C ASP A 249 10.31 1.90 24.42
N LEU A 250 10.80 3.13 24.68
CA LEU A 250 10.94 4.16 23.65
C LEU A 250 11.91 3.72 22.53
N LEU A 251 13.04 3.13 22.87
CA LEU A 251 14.01 2.63 21.89
C LEU A 251 13.43 1.55 21.00
N VAL A 252 12.72 0.59 21.58
CA VAL A 252 12.02 -0.46 20.81
C VAL A 252 10.99 0.17 19.85
N GLY A 253 10.17 1.10 20.33
CA GLY A 253 9.20 1.80 19.51
C GLY A 253 9.84 2.58 18.36
N LYS A 254 10.90 3.34 18.65
CA LYS A 254 11.62 4.15 17.64
C LYS A 254 12.39 3.30 16.64
N ASP A 255 12.93 2.15 17.04
CA ASP A 255 13.59 1.22 16.12
C ASP A 255 12.61 0.61 15.14
N VAL A 256 11.40 0.27 15.60
CA VAL A 256 10.31 -0.18 14.73
C VAL A 256 9.88 0.93 13.74
N GLU A 257 9.65 2.16 14.22
CA GLU A 257 9.32 3.30 13.35
C GLU A 257 10.41 3.55 12.30
N LEU A 258 11.68 3.49 12.70
CA LEU A 258 12.84 3.64 11.80
C LEU A 258 12.91 2.50 10.78
N GLY A 259 12.62 1.27 11.19
CA GLY A 259 12.53 0.12 10.29
C GLY A 259 11.48 0.32 9.20
N VAL A 260 10.31 0.79 9.57
CA VAL A 260 9.23 1.12 8.63
C VAL A 260 9.63 2.26 7.69
N ALA A 261 10.21 3.35 8.22
CA ALA A 261 10.65 4.49 7.42
C ALA A 261 11.76 4.10 6.42
N ARG A 262 12.73 3.28 6.85
CA ARG A 262 13.78 2.74 5.97
C ARG A 262 13.21 1.83 4.88
N GLY A 263 12.24 0.99 5.20
CA GLY A 263 11.55 0.16 4.22
C GLY A 263 10.87 1.00 3.14
N ARG A 264 10.16 2.06 3.54
CA ARG A 264 9.56 3.03 2.61
C ARG A 264 10.61 3.72 1.73
N LEU A 265 11.73 4.14 2.30
CA LEU A 265 12.82 4.79 1.57
C LEU A 265 13.48 3.86 0.56
N ALA A 266 13.79 2.61 0.94
CA ALA A 266 14.41 1.63 0.07
C ALA A 266 13.56 1.32 -1.18
N VAL A 267 12.23 1.25 -1.02
CA VAL A 267 11.29 1.11 -2.14
C VAL A 267 11.42 2.29 -3.12
N HIS A 268 11.53 3.52 -2.61
CA HIS A 268 11.71 4.71 -3.44
C HIS A 268 13.06 4.73 -4.17
N GLU A 269 14.15 4.35 -3.48
CA GLU A 269 15.50 4.30 -4.07
C GLU A 269 15.62 3.25 -5.18
N ALA A 270 15.14 2.03 -4.95
CA ALA A 270 15.12 0.98 -5.95
C ALA A 270 14.29 1.36 -7.20
N ARG A 271 13.24 2.14 -7.00
CA ARG A 271 12.42 2.66 -8.12
C ARG A 271 13.16 3.73 -8.93
N ALA A 272 13.88 4.65 -8.29
CA ALA A 272 14.68 5.67 -8.96
C ALA A 272 15.77 5.02 -9.83
N GLU A 273 16.46 3.99 -9.33
CA GLU A 273 17.49 3.25 -10.06
C GLU A 273 16.92 2.54 -11.30
N ARG A 274 15.74 1.91 -11.19
CA ARG A 274 15.10 1.23 -12.33
C ARG A 274 14.62 2.22 -13.39
N LEU A 275 14.08 3.37 -12.99
CA LEU A 275 13.71 4.44 -13.93
C LEU A 275 14.92 4.98 -14.68
N ALA A 276 16.04 5.18 -13.97
CA ALA A 276 17.30 5.58 -14.59
C ALA A 276 17.81 4.51 -15.57
N GLY A 277 17.73 3.23 -15.21
CA GLY A 277 18.10 2.10 -16.09
C GLY A 277 17.19 1.98 -17.32
N ALA A 278 15.89 2.17 -17.15
CA ALA A 278 14.94 2.17 -18.26
C ALA A 278 15.16 3.34 -19.21
N ALA A 279 15.40 4.55 -18.68
CA ALA A 279 15.74 5.72 -19.48
C ALA A 279 17.05 5.54 -20.27
N ALA A 280 18.08 4.94 -19.65
CA ALA A 280 19.33 4.61 -20.33
C ALA A 280 19.13 3.55 -21.42
N SER A 281 18.27 2.55 -21.21
CA SER A 281 17.97 1.51 -22.20
C SER A 281 17.19 2.04 -23.41
N ILE A 282 16.33 3.03 -23.21
CA ILE A 282 15.61 3.73 -24.29
C ILE A 282 16.59 4.55 -25.13
N GLN A 283 17.53 5.26 -24.48
CA GLN A 283 18.57 6.02 -25.19
C GLN A 283 19.49 5.12 -26.03
N THR A 284 19.76 3.90 -25.58
CA THR A 284 20.60 2.94 -26.33
C THR A 284 19.86 2.18 -27.44
N ARG A 285 18.54 2.03 -27.34
CA ARG A 285 17.72 1.30 -28.32
C ARG A 285 17.19 2.14 -29.47
N ILE A 286 17.34 3.48 -29.45
CA ILE A 286 16.87 4.38 -30.51
C ILE A 286 18.03 5.27 -31.03
N PRO A 287 19.05 4.71 -31.67
CA PRO A 287 20.11 5.53 -32.28
C PRO A 287 19.62 6.36 -33.48
N MET A 288 18.46 6.04 -34.05
CA MET A 288 17.95 6.72 -35.26
C MET A 288 17.11 7.98 -34.95
N ILE A 289 16.47 8.12 -33.79
CA ILE A 289 15.66 9.32 -33.49
C ILE A 289 16.55 10.52 -33.14
N GLY A 290 17.73 10.30 -32.59
CA GLY A 290 18.71 11.37 -32.32
C GLY A 290 19.17 12.13 -33.57
N ARG A 291 19.12 11.56 -34.75
CA ARG A 291 19.45 12.22 -36.02
C ARG A 291 18.36 13.17 -36.51
N PHE A 292 17.10 12.92 -36.17
CA PHE A 292 15.98 13.77 -36.58
C PHE A 292 15.63 14.85 -35.56
N LEU A 293 15.87 14.67 -34.27
CA LEU A 293 15.56 15.63 -33.20
C LEU A 293 16.74 16.54 -32.84
N GLY A 294 17.97 16.22 -33.26
CA GLY A 294 19.16 17.02 -33.02
C GLY A 294 19.09 18.46 -33.51
N PRO A 295 18.50 18.75 -34.69
CA PRO A 295 18.29 20.10 -35.18
C PRO A 295 17.18 20.85 -34.43
N LEU A 296 16.14 20.18 -33.95
CA LEU A 296 15.00 20.77 -33.24
C LEU A 296 15.39 21.19 -31.81
N LEU A 297 16.16 20.39 -31.11
CA LEU A 297 16.65 20.66 -29.76
C LEU A 297 17.72 21.76 -29.72
N ARG A 298 18.45 21.98 -30.82
CA ARG A 298 19.38 23.11 -30.95
C ARG A 298 18.69 24.44 -31.14
N ARG A 299 17.46 24.47 -31.66
CA ARG A 299 16.66 25.71 -31.80
C ARG A 299 15.98 26.13 -30.49
N LEU A 300 15.83 25.21 -29.51
CA LEU A 300 15.24 25.50 -28.20
C LEU A 300 16.27 25.97 -27.16
N ARG A 301 17.57 25.82 -27.42
CA ARG A 301 18.64 26.45 -26.63
C ARG A 301 19.00 27.76 -27.29
N GLY A 302 18.33 28.85 -26.89
CA GLY A 302 18.70 30.21 -27.27
C GLY A 302 20.14 30.53 -26.88
N PRO A 303 20.76 31.57 -27.50
CA PRO A 303 22.16 31.90 -27.26
C PRO A 303 22.38 32.30 -25.79
N ARG A 304 23.55 31.88 -25.27
CA ARG A 304 24.02 32.23 -23.92
C ARG A 304 24.27 33.72 -23.81
#